data_e257e6527c1ef6cb4300240f470fef95
#
_entry.id   e257e6527c1ef6cb4300240f470fef95
#
_cell.length_a   1.000
_cell.length_b   1.000
_cell.length_c   1.000
_cell.angle_alpha   90.00
_cell.angle_beta   90.00
_cell.angle_gamma   90.00
#
_symmetry.space_group_name_H-M   'P 1'
#
loop_
_entity.id
_entity.type
_entity.pdbx_description
1 polymer ?
#
loop_
_entity_poly.entity_id
_entity_poly.type
_entity_poly.pdbx_seq_one_letter_code
_entity_poly.pdbx_strand_id
1 'polypeptide(L)'
;MQQIIIIIIKIDVLISTPLRLVSLIQENAMDLSKVEMLVMDEGDRLLDLGFVQQVDEILAACSNPSLVRCLFSATLPEAIETLVRTVMHDPIRLTIGQR
;
A
#
# COMPACT_ATOMS: atom_id res chain seq x y z
N MET A 1 -1.33 -15.45 -8.06
CA MET A 1 -1.86 -14.85 -6.82
C MET A 1 -1.98 -13.35 -7.00
N GLN A 2 -3.09 -12.81 -6.63
CA GLN A 2 -3.31 -11.38 -6.77
C GLN A 2 -2.74 -10.62 -5.57
N GLN A 3 -2.25 -9.43 -5.85
CA GLN A 3 -1.79 -8.52 -4.83
C GLN A 3 -2.96 -7.98 -4.04
N ILE A 4 -2.78 -7.82 -2.74
CA ILE A 4 -3.85 -7.38 -1.85
C ILE A 4 -3.45 -6.10 -1.13
N ILE A 5 -4.38 -5.15 -1.11
CA ILE A 5 -4.27 -3.93 -0.32
C ILE A 5 -5.45 -3.88 0.64
N ILE A 6 -5.16 -3.62 1.90
CA ILE A 6 -6.17 -3.55 2.95
C ILE A 6 -6.27 -2.11 3.42
N ILE A 7 -7.47 -1.58 3.44
CA ILE A 7 -7.75 -0.20 3.84
C ILE A 7 -8.65 -0.24 5.06
N ILE A 8 -8.28 0.50 6.08
CA ILE A 8 -9.05 0.57 7.31
C ILE A 8 -9.52 2.00 7.54
N ILE A 9 -10.84 2.17 7.67
CA ILE A 9 -11.50 3.44 7.93
C ILE A 9 -12.32 3.24 9.20
N LYS A 10 -11.83 3.73 10.34
CA LYS A 10 -12.50 3.57 11.62
C LYS A 10 -12.89 2.11 11.85
N ILE A 11 -14.17 1.76 11.63
CA ILE A 11 -14.68 0.41 11.88
C ILE A 11 -14.84 -0.39 10.59
N ASP A 12 -14.56 0.21 9.44
CA ASP A 12 -14.73 -0.47 8.14
C ASP A 12 -13.38 -0.92 7.61
N VAL A 13 -13.38 -2.09 6.99
CA VAL A 13 -12.19 -2.66 6.37
C VAL A 13 -12.52 -3.01 4.93
N LEU A 14 -11.68 -2.58 4.00
CA LEU A 14 -11.80 -2.92 2.60
C LEU A 14 -10.55 -3.68 2.16
N ILE A 15 -10.76 -4.79 1.48
CA ILE A 15 -9.66 -5.58 0.91
C ILE A 15 -9.82 -5.53 -0.61
N SER A 16 -8.76 -5.13 -1.31
CA SER A 16 -8.83 -4.96 -2.76
C SER A 16 -7.47 -5.22 -3.39
N THR A 17 -7.44 -5.24 -4.72
CA THR A 17 -6.21 -5.27 -5.49
C THR A 17 -5.87 -3.85 -5.91
N PRO A 18 -4.59 -3.57 -6.25
CA PRO A 18 -4.21 -2.22 -6.66
C PRO A 18 -4.98 -1.71 -7.87
N LEU A 19 -5.14 -2.53 -8.89
CA LEU A 19 -5.84 -2.11 -10.10
C LEU A 19 -7.32 -1.82 -9.83
N ARG A 20 -7.96 -2.68 -9.04
CA ARG A 20 -9.37 -2.49 -8.72
C ARG A 20 -9.57 -1.21 -7.92
N LEU A 21 -8.68 -0.97 -6.96
CA LEU A 21 -8.79 0.20 -6.11
C LEU A 21 -8.58 1.48 -6.91
N VAL A 22 -7.58 1.50 -7.79
CA VAL A 22 -7.35 2.67 -8.65
C VAL A 22 -8.57 2.93 -9.53
N SER A 23 -9.17 1.86 -10.06
CA SER A 23 -10.37 1.99 -10.88
C SER A 23 -11.51 2.65 -10.09
N LEU A 24 -11.71 2.24 -8.85
CA LEU A 24 -12.75 2.83 -8.00
C LEU A 24 -12.47 4.29 -7.70
N ILE A 25 -11.21 4.65 -7.50
CA ILE A 25 -10.83 6.03 -7.26
C ILE A 25 -11.11 6.88 -8.50
N GLN A 26 -10.72 6.38 -9.67
CA GLN A 26 -10.87 7.14 -10.91
C GLN A 26 -12.34 7.35 -11.28
N GLU A 27 -13.20 6.43 -10.87
CA GLU A 27 -14.64 6.54 -11.14
C GLU A 27 -15.36 7.36 -10.07
N ASN A 28 -14.62 7.91 -9.11
CA ASN A 28 -15.20 8.62 -7.97
C ASN A 28 -16.19 7.75 -7.19
N ALA A 29 -15.98 6.44 -7.23
CA ALA A 29 -16.84 5.51 -6.51
C ALA A 29 -16.42 5.32 -5.07
N MET A 30 -15.27 5.90 -4.68
CA MET A 30 -14.73 5.69 -3.35
C MET A 30 -13.92 6.92 -2.92
N ASP A 31 -14.14 7.34 -1.68
CA ASP A 31 -13.42 8.46 -1.08
C ASP A 31 -12.45 7.89 -0.04
N LEU A 32 -11.16 8.07 -0.28
CA LEU A 32 -10.12 7.56 0.59
C LEU A 32 -9.54 8.63 1.52
N SER A 33 -10.13 9.81 1.56
CA SER A 33 -9.59 10.91 2.36
C SER A 33 -9.64 10.65 3.86
N LYS A 34 -10.45 9.67 4.30
CA LYS A 34 -10.61 9.37 5.71
C LYS A 34 -9.99 8.03 6.10
N VAL A 35 -9.22 7.44 5.21
CA VAL A 35 -8.53 6.17 5.51
C VAL A 35 -7.52 6.41 6.62
N GLU A 36 -7.55 5.56 7.64
CA GLU A 36 -6.66 5.68 8.79
C GLU A 36 -5.46 4.76 8.69
N MET A 37 -5.59 3.64 8.01
CA MET A 37 -4.49 2.71 7.84
C MET A 37 -4.57 2.07 6.46
N LEU A 38 -3.42 2.02 5.79
CA LEU A 38 -3.26 1.38 4.50
C LEU A 38 -2.22 0.29 4.65
N VAL A 39 -2.60 -0.96 4.38
CA VAL A 39 -1.70 -2.09 4.48
C VAL A 39 -1.44 -2.64 3.09
N MET A 40 -0.17 -2.68 2.70
CA MET A 40 0.26 -3.22 1.42
C MET A 40 1.04 -4.51 1.70
N ASP A 41 0.50 -5.61 1.23
CA ASP A 41 1.13 -6.91 1.43
C ASP A 41 1.87 -7.34 0.19
N GLU A 42 2.85 -8.20 0.38
CA GLU A 42 3.66 -8.74 -0.72
C GLU A 42 4.30 -7.63 -1.55
N GLY A 43 5.06 -6.76 -0.89
CA GLY A 43 5.70 -5.62 -1.54
C GLY A 43 6.63 -6.01 -2.69
N ASP A 44 7.32 -7.15 -2.56
CA ASP A 44 8.17 -7.65 -3.66
C ASP A 44 7.33 -7.96 -4.90
N ARG A 45 6.11 -8.44 -4.73
CA ARG A 45 5.21 -8.69 -5.86
C ARG A 45 4.71 -7.40 -6.48
N LEU A 46 4.51 -6.37 -5.67
CA LEU A 46 4.12 -5.06 -6.20
C LEU A 46 5.14 -4.58 -7.24
N LEU A 47 6.44 -4.75 -6.95
CA LEU A 47 7.48 -4.39 -7.90
C LEU A 47 7.48 -5.29 -9.12
N ASP A 48 7.42 -6.60 -8.90
CA ASP A 48 7.47 -7.56 -10.01
C ASP A 48 6.33 -7.35 -10.98
N LEU A 49 5.16 -6.97 -10.49
CA LEU A 49 3.99 -6.75 -11.31
C LEU A 49 3.88 -5.33 -11.86
N GLY A 50 4.79 -4.45 -11.47
CA GLY A 50 4.81 -3.09 -11.97
C GLY A 50 3.72 -2.19 -11.40
N PHE A 51 3.31 -2.41 -10.15
CA PHE A 51 2.21 -1.67 -9.55
C PHE A 51 2.63 -0.43 -8.76
N VAL A 52 3.88 0.01 -8.89
CA VAL A 52 4.37 1.16 -8.12
C VAL A 52 3.54 2.40 -8.42
N GLN A 53 3.22 2.62 -9.70
CA GLN A 53 2.43 3.80 -10.07
C GLN A 53 1.03 3.75 -9.46
N GLN A 54 0.42 2.58 -9.44
CA GLN A 54 -0.89 2.41 -8.83
C GLN A 54 -0.85 2.67 -7.33
N VAL A 55 0.20 2.23 -6.67
CA VAL A 55 0.38 2.51 -5.24
C VAL A 55 0.49 4.02 -5.00
N ASP A 56 1.24 4.73 -5.85
CA ASP A 56 1.34 6.18 -5.74
C ASP A 56 -0.01 6.86 -5.86
N GLU A 57 -0.83 6.41 -6.80
CA GLU A 57 -2.18 6.97 -6.96
C GLU A 57 -3.04 6.72 -5.72
N ILE A 58 -2.95 5.53 -5.16
CA ILE A 58 -3.71 5.18 -3.96
C ILE A 58 -3.27 6.05 -2.79
N LEU A 59 -1.96 6.22 -2.60
CA LEU A 59 -1.43 7.05 -1.53
C LEU A 59 -1.84 8.51 -1.68
N ALA A 60 -1.87 8.99 -2.92
CA ALA A 60 -2.28 10.36 -3.17
C ALA A 60 -3.76 10.57 -2.82
N ALA A 61 -4.59 9.56 -3.00
CA ALA A 61 -6.00 9.63 -2.63
C ALA A 61 -6.23 9.53 -1.13
N CYS A 62 -5.31 8.89 -0.41
CA CYS A 62 -5.39 8.76 1.04
C CYS A 62 -4.78 10.01 1.69
N SER A 63 -5.53 11.08 1.72
CA SER A 63 -5.03 12.40 2.11
C SER A 63 -5.07 12.68 3.61
N ASN A 64 -5.48 11.72 4.42
CA ASN A 64 -5.50 11.90 5.87
C ASN A 64 -4.07 12.10 6.39
N PRO A 65 -3.76 13.22 7.04
CA PRO A 65 -2.40 13.46 7.52
C PRO A 65 -1.94 12.48 8.61
N SER A 66 -2.88 11.80 9.25
CA SER A 66 -2.56 10.80 10.27
C SER A 66 -2.56 9.37 9.72
N LEU A 67 -2.51 9.23 8.41
CA LEU A 67 -2.51 7.91 7.78
C LEU A 67 -1.31 7.08 8.24
N VAL A 68 -1.59 5.85 8.63
CA VAL A 68 -0.54 4.87 8.96
C VAL A 68 -0.34 3.98 7.75
N ARG A 69 0.91 3.88 7.30
CA ARG A 69 1.27 3.05 6.15
C ARG A 69 2.02 1.82 6.61
N CYS A 70 1.60 0.66 6.13
CA CYS A 70 2.27 -0.61 6.45
C CYS A 70 2.61 -1.33 5.15
N LEU A 71 3.84 -1.82 5.07
CA LEU A 71 4.29 -2.57 3.91
C LEU A 71 4.92 -3.87 4.39
N PHE A 72 4.38 -4.99 3.91
CA PHE A 72 4.91 -6.31 4.22
C PHE A 72 5.54 -6.91 2.97
N SER A 73 6.70 -7.52 3.12
CA SER A 73 7.39 -8.15 2.00
C SER A 73 8.21 -9.33 2.51
N ALA A 74 8.17 -10.42 1.78
CA ALA A 74 8.93 -11.63 2.14
C ALA A 74 10.42 -11.45 1.87
N THR A 75 10.78 -10.58 0.93
CA THR A 75 12.17 -10.30 0.57
C THR A 75 12.41 -8.80 0.61
N LEU A 76 13.66 -8.41 0.80
CA LEU A 76 14.04 -7.00 0.87
C LEU A 76 15.19 -6.72 -0.11
N PRO A 77 14.99 -6.93 -1.42
CA PRO A 77 16.01 -6.55 -2.38
C PRO A 77 16.15 -5.03 -2.45
N GLU A 78 17.20 -4.58 -3.12
CA GLU A 78 17.50 -3.17 -3.22
C GLU A 78 16.32 -2.38 -3.82
N ALA A 79 15.61 -2.97 -4.76
CA ALA A 79 14.46 -2.31 -5.37
C ALA A 79 13.34 -2.08 -4.36
N ILE A 80 13.14 -2.99 -3.42
CA ILE A 80 12.17 -2.81 -2.34
C ILE A 80 12.60 -1.68 -1.42
N GLU A 81 13.89 -1.54 -1.16
CA GLU A 81 14.38 -0.43 -0.35
C GLU A 81 14.00 0.90 -0.98
N THR A 82 14.11 0.99 -2.30
CA THR A 82 13.72 2.20 -3.02
C THR A 82 12.22 2.46 -2.89
N LEU A 83 11.41 1.41 -3.03
CA LEU A 83 9.97 1.53 -2.88
C LEU A 83 9.61 2.03 -1.47
N VAL A 84 10.26 1.49 -0.45
CA VAL A 84 10.02 1.90 0.93
C VAL A 84 10.29 3.39 1.10
N ARG A 85 11.39 3.88 0.55
CA ARG A 85 11.72 5.30 0.65
C ARG A 85 10.70 6.18 -0.04
N THR A 86 10.11 5.68 -1.12
CA THR A 86 9.13 6.44 -1.90
C THR A 86 7.78 6.52 -1.19
N VAL A 87 7.31 5.42 -0.62
CA VAL A 87 5.94 5.32 -0.12
C VAL A 87 5.82 5.46 1.39
N MET A 88 6.92 5.38 2.12
CA MET A 88 6.89 5.39 3.59
C MET A 88 7.55 6.64 4.14
N HIS A 89 7.05 7.09 5.30
CA HIS A 89 7.67 8.19 6.06
C HIS A 89 8.20 7.63 7.36
N ASP A 90 9.51 7.78 7.61
CA ASP A 90 10.15 7.33 8.84
C ASP A 90 9.74 5.91 9.20
N PRO A 91 9.91 4.94 8.30
CA PRO A 91 9.44 3.60 8.57
C PRO A 91 10.24 2.92 9.66
N ILE A 92 9.54 2.07 10.43
CA ILE A 92 10.19 1.17 11.35
C ILE A 92 10.31 -0.17 10.63
N ARG A 93 11.54 -0.66 10.52
CA ARG A 93 11.78 -1.93 9.85
C ARG A 93 11.81 -3.06 10.87
N LEU A 94 10.99 -4.05 10.66
CA LEU A 94 10.96 -5.23 11.49
C LEU A 94 11.22 -6.44 10.61
N THR A 95 12.33 -7.13 10.88
CA THR A 95 12.72 -8.30 10.12
C THR A 95 12.49 -9.53 10.98
N ILE A 96 11.72 -10.49 10.43
CA ILE A 96 11.38 -11.72 11.13
C ILE A 96 11.86 -12.90 10.29
N GLY A 97 12.52 -13.83 10.94
CA GLY A 97 12.97 -15.05 10.27
C GLY A 97 14.37 -14.93 9.71
N GLN A 98 14.73 -15.94 8.93
CA GLN A 98 16.06 -16.06 8.34
C GLN A 98 16.14 -15.31 7.03
N ARG A 99 17.30 -14.82 6.78
CA ARG A 99 17.54 -14.15 5.52
C ARG A 99 18.82 -14.65 4.89
#